data_e6ec164782d26dc0a4017f9e58166bec
#
_entry.id   e6ec164782d26dc0a4017f9e58166bec
#
_cell.length_a   1.000
_cell.length_b   1.000
_cell.length_c   1.000
_cell.angle_alpha   90.00
_cell.angle_beta   90.00
_cell.angle_gamma   90.00
#
_symmetry.space_group_name_H-M   'P 1'
#
loop_
_entity.id
_entity.type
_entity.pdbx_description
1 polymer ?
#
loop_
_entity_poly.entity_id
_entity_poly.type
_entity_poly.pdbx_seq_one_letter_code
_entity_poly.pdbx_strand_id
1 'polypeptide(L)'
;MFIRKAYFYPLLLVSIAQLGLESCRNKEGKSEKREEKVDLVAMKEQLEATRKEINADDKQEKLENLIGRRIKNGFNGSILIAQRDVVLIDTAAGYADLSTKQINSTSSKFQLASISKTFTSLAIMQLVEAGKVNLDYEIQVYYPKFPYKGITVRSLLSHRSGLPYYEYSFDKIVRYEKKYPTNQEMIRWFEDANPPPAIHNRPDHYFAYNNTNFAILAAIVEKACNCQFQDYVKKNIFDPLDMKDSFVQSQKNDTLYVENRTYGYQYGRKLPFDFYDNIVGDKGVFSSSRDLFKWYQGLKNAKIVSKESLKEI
;
A
#
# COMPACT_ATOMS: atom_id res chain seq x y z
N MET A 1 -4.57 -35.18 -6.14
CA MET A 1 -4.27 -34.08 -7.07
C MET A 1 -2.88 -33.57 -6.72
N PHE A 2 -1.92 -33.88 -7.57
CA PHE A 2 -0.49 -33.77 -7.28
C PHE A 2 -0.08 -32.30 -7.24
N ILE A 3 0.53 -31.87 -6.11
CA ILE A 3 1.26 -30.61 -6.03
C ILE A 3 2.50 -30.75 -6.93
N ARG A 4 2.49 -30.11 -8.10
CA ARG A 4 3.69 -30.00 -8.91
C ARG A 4 4.71 -29.19 -8.11
N LYS A 5 5.85 -29.77 -7.83
CA LYS A 5 7.05 -29.07 -7.35
C LYS A 5 7.42 -28.00 -8.39
N ALA A 6 6.97 -26.78 -8.19
CA ALA A 6 7.43 -25.64 -8.96
C ALA A 6 8.67 -25.08 -8.28
N TYR A 7 9.84 -25.50 -8.74
CA TYR A 7 11.08 -24.82 -8.45
C TYR A 7 11.07 -23.47 -9.19
N PHE A 8 10.69 -22.39 -8.53
CA PHE A 8 10.74 -21.04 -9.09
C PHE A 8 11.64 -20.15 -8.23
N TYR A 9 12.95 -20.28 -8.47
CA TYR A 9 13.96 -19.44 -7.84
C TYR A 9 14.63 -18.38 -8.73
N PRO A 10 14.25 -18.11 -10.01
CA PRO A 10 14.93 -17.04 -10.75
C PRO A 10 14.24 -15.68 -10.74
N LEU A 11 12.95 -15.57 -10.38
CA LEU A 11 12.20 -14.33 -10.63
C LEU A 11 12.42 -13.20 -9.61
N LEU A 12 12.80 -13.50 -8.37
CA LEU A 12 13.02 -12.45 -7.35
C LEU A 12 14.35 -11.70 -7.52
N LEU A 13 15.32 -12.30 -8.25
CA LEU A 13 16.64 -11.69 -8.49
C LEU A 13 16.68 -10.84 -9.76
N VAL A 14 15.74 -11.04 -10.70
CA VAL A 14 15.71 -10.30 -11.97
C VAL A 14 15.12 -8.89 -11.78
N SER A 15 14.22 -8.70 -10.83
CA SER A 15 13.58 -7.41 -10.61
C SER A 15 14.48 -6.32 -10.00
N ILE A 16 15.60 -6.70 -9.37
CA ILE A 16 16.58 -5.74 -8.84
C ILE A 16 17.54 -5.25 -9.93
N ALA A 17 17.75 -6.05 -10.99
CA ALA A 17 18.71 -5.74 -12.05
C ALA A 17 18.16 -4.83 -13.17
N GLN A 18 16.84 -4.64 -13.28
CA GLN A 18 16.24 -3.87 -14.38
C GLN A 18 16.11 -2.36 -14.12
N LEU A 19 16.37 -1.86 -12.92
CA LEU A 19 16.24 -0.44 -12.58
C LEU A 19 17.45 0.45 -12.96
N GLY A 20 18.50 -0.13 -13.59
CA GLY A 20 19.74 0.59 -13.92
C GLY A 20 19.97 0.90 -15.40
N LEU A 21 19.06 0.61 -16.35
CA LEU A 21 19.40 0.54 -17.78
C LEU A 21 18.99 1.73 -18.66
N GLU A 22 18.54 2.85 -18.10
CA GLU A 22 18.32 4.07 -18.90
C GLU A 22 19.00 5.31 -18.30
N SER A 23 20.30 5.36 -18.33
CA SER A 23 21.03 6.63 -18.43
C SER A 23 22.54 6.37 -18.64
N CYS A 24 23.09 7.04 -19.63
CA CYS A 24 24.53 7.19 -19.93
C CYS A 24 25.23 6.07 -20.70
N ARG A 25 25.15 6.19 -22.01
CA ARG A 25 26.07 5.60 -22.96
C ARG A 25 27.44 6.34 -22.88
N ASN A 26 28.32 5.90 -21.99
CA ASN A 26 29.73 6.31 -22.00
C ASN A 26 30.64 5.12 -21.64
N LYS A 27 31.92 5.18 -21.99
CA LYS A 27 32.93 4.12 -21.98
C LYS A 27 33.17 3.34 -20.67
N GLU A 28 32.33 3.50 -19.65
CA GLU A 28 32.38 2.84 -18.32
C GLU A 28 31.60 1.51 -18.24
N GLY A 29 30.84 1.16 -19.26
CA GLY A 29 29.88 0.05 -19.23
C GLY A 29 30.45 -1.37 -19.01
N LYS A 30 31.78 -1.55 -18.96
CA LYS A 30 32.40 -2.84 -18.62
C LYS A 30 32.69 -3.00 -17.14
N SER A 31 32.98 -1.90 -16.45
CA SER A 31 33.22 -1.87 -15.00
C SER A 31 31.89 -2.03 -14.21
N GLU A 32 30.87 -1.26 -14.57
CA GLU A 32 29.55 -1.34 -13.93
C GLU A 32 28.89 -2.72 -14.07
N LYS A 33 28.96 -3.34 -15.28
CA LYS A 33 28.42 -4.71 -15.46
C LYS A 33 29.18 -5.78 -14.66
N ARG A 34 30.43 -5.53 -14.33
CA ARG A 34 31.25 -6.45 -13.54
C ARG A 34 30.98 -6.28 -12.05
N GLU A 35 30.82 -5.07 -11.57
CA GLU A 35 30.43 -4.75 -10.18
C GLU A 35 29.02 -5.26 -9.89
N GLU A 36 28.05 -5.06 -10.78
CA GLU A 36 26.69 -5.56 -10.66
C GLU A 36 26.63 -7.11 -10.63
N LYS A 37 27.43 -7.80 -11.44
CA LYS A 37 27.54 -9.27 -11.40
C LYS A 37 28.18 -9.78 -10.12
N VAL A 38 29.20 -9.10 -9.61
CA VAL A 38 29.88 -9.47 -8.37
C VAL A 38 28.92 -9.30 -7.18
N ASP A 39 28.16 -8.22 -7.15
CA ASP A 39 27.18 -7.97 -6.11
C ASP A 39 26.06 -9.03 -6.08
N LEU A 40 25.54 -9.42 -7.24
CA LEU A 40 24.54 -10.48 -7.37
C LEU A 40 25.04 -11.86 -6.89
N VAL A 41 26.30 -12.17 -7.10
CA VAL A 41 26.89 -13.43 -6.61
C VAL A 41 27.04 -13.39 -5.09
N ALA A 42 27.59 -12.30 -4.55
CA ALA A 42 27.72 -12.12 -3.11
C ALA A 42 26.37 -12.16 -2.39
N MET A 43 25.34 -11.53 -2.96
CA MET A 43 23.97 -11.60 -2.42
C MET A 43 23.40 -13.02 -2.41
N LYS A 44 23.65 -13.81 -3.45
CA LYS A 44 23.20 -15.22 -3.48
C LYS A 44 23.92 -16.07 -2.43
N GLU A 45 25.23 -15.92 -2.30
CA GLU A 45 26.01 -16.63 -1.30
C GLU A 45 25.55 -16.27 0.12
N GLN A 46 25.33 -15.00 0.38
CA GLN A 46 24.79 -14.53 1.67
C GLN A 46 23.40 -15.10 1.95
N LEU A 47 22.52 -15.17 0.94
CA LEU A 47 21.19 -15.74 1.06
C LEU A 47 21.27 -17.24 1.39
N GLU A 48 22.13 -17.99 0.70
CA GLU A 48 22.35 -19.42 0.96
C GLU A 48 22.97 -19.68 2.35
N ALA A 49 23.91 -18.85 2.78
CA ALA A 49 24.45 -18.90 4.14
C ALA A 49 23.35 -18.67 5.18
N THR A 50 22.51 -17.66 4.95
CA THR A 50 21.37 -17.35 5.83
C THR A 50 20.35 -18.50 5.84
N ARG A 51 20.06 -19.13 4.70
CA ARG A 51 19.18 -20.31 4.63
C ARG A 51 19.65 -21.43 5.54
N LYS A 52 20.96 -21.74 5.53
CA LYS A 52 21.57 -22.77 6.39
C LYS A 52 21.49 -22.38 7.87
N GLU A 53 21.85 -21.13 8.19
CA GLU A 53 21.83 -20.63 9.58
C GLU A 53 20.43 -20.69 10.22
N ILE A 54 19.39 -20.36 9.46
CA ILE A 54 18.00 -20.39 9.97
C ILE A 54 17.34 -21.76 9.88
N ASN A 55 18.02 -22.80 9.40
CA ASN A 55 17.44 -24.11 9.09
C ASN A 55 16.20 -23.99 8.20
N ALA A 56 16.35 -23.30 7.06
CA ALA A 56 15.24 -22.92 6.19
C ALA A 56 14.46 -24.13 5.67
N ASP A 57 15.13 -25.22 5.30
CA ASP A 57 14.50 -26.39 4.68
C ASP A 57 13.59 -27.13 5.66
N ASP A 58 14.03 -27.36 6.91
CA ASP A 58 13.21 -27.95 7.99
C ASP A 58 11.99 -27.08 8.31
N LYS A 59 12.18 -25.74 8.39
CA LYS A 59 11.08 -24.80 8.61
C LYS A 59 10.10 -24.78 7.45
N GLN A 60 10.59 -24.79 6.23
CA GLN A 60 9.77 -24.81 5.02
C GLN A 60 8.88 -26.07 5.00
N GLU A 61 9.43 -27.26 5.25
CA GLU A 61 8.66 -28.49 5.31
C GLU A 61 7.54 -28.43 6.37
N LYS A 62 7.86 -27.95 7.57
CA LYS A 62 6.87 -27.78 8.65
C LYS A 62 5.76 -26.79 8.27
N LEU A 63 6.12 -25.68 7.63
CA LEU A 63 5.17 -24.66 7.16
C LEU A 63 4.31 -25.19 6.01
N GLU A 64 4.88 -25.90 5.03
CA GLU A 64 4.13 -26.54 3.94
C GLU A 64 3.07 -27.50 4.48
N ASN A 65 3.43 -28.33 5.48
CA ASN A 65 2.50 -29.23 6.13
C ASN A 65 1.37 -28.48 6.87
N LEU A 66 1.69 -27.38 7.57
CA LEU A 66 0.70 -26.55 8.25
C LEU A 66 -0.25 -25.89 7.25
N ILE A 67 0.30 -25.26 6.22
CA ILE A 67 -0.45 -24.53 5.20
C ILE A 67 -1.30 -25.50 4.37
N GLY A 68 -0.77 -26.67 4.03
CA GLY A 68 -1.52 -27.72 3.34
C GLY A 68 -2.79 -28.13 4.10
N ARG A 69 -2.71 -28.25 5.45
CA ARG A 69 -3.91 -28.47 6.28
C ARG A 69 -4.89 -27.29 6.24
N ARG A 70 -4.39 -26.02 6.27
CA ARG A 70 -5.25 -24.82 6.17
C ARG A 70 -5.96 -24.75 4.83
N ILE A 71 -5.26 -25.05 3.73
CA ILE A 71 -5.83 -25.09 2.38
C ILE A 71 -6.93 -26.16 2.29
N LYS A 72 -6.69 -27.36 2.81
CA LYS A 72 -7.71 -28.43 2.87
C LYS A 72 -8.95 -28.02 3.67
N ASN A 73 -8.77 -27.17 4.68
CA ASN A 73 -9.83 -26.63 5.53
C ASN A 73 -10.44 -25.33 5.00
N GLY A 74 -10.26 -24.99 3.71
CA GLY A 74 -10.94 -23.90 3.05
C GLY A 74 -10.24 -22.54 3.14
N PHE A 75 -8.92 -22.49 3.37
CA PHE A 75 -8.17 -21.24 3.27
C PHE A 75 -8.32 -20.65 1.86
N ASN A 76 -8.62 -19.34 1.79
CA ASN A 76 -8.77 -18.58 0.56
C ASN A 76 -7.93 -17.30 0.63
N GLY A 77 -6.87 -17.21 -0.19
CA GLY A 77 -5.97 -16.06 -0.19
C GLY A 77 -4.56 -16.39 -0.70
N SER A 78 -3.61 -15.50 -0.46
CA SER A 78 -2.18 -15.72 -0.69
C SER A 78 -1.39 -15.61 0.60
N ILE A 79 -0.29 -16.36 0.70
CA ILE A 79 0.60 -16.42 1.86
C ILE A 79 2.03 -16.28 1.37
N LEU A 80 2.76 -15.32 1.94
CA LEU A 80 4.21 -15.26 1.85
C LEU A 80 4.76 -15.25 3.28
N ILE A 81 5.69 -16.16 3.57
CA ILE A 81 6.41 -16.22 4.85
C ILE A 81 7.89 -16.10 4.54
N ALA A 82 8.54 -15.15 5.19
CA ALA A 82 9.98 -14.93 5.07
C ALA A 82 10.61 -14.78 6.45
N GLN A 83 11.86 -15.19 6.57
CA GLN A 83 12.69 -14.98 7.75
C GLN A 83 14.06 -14.47 7.31
N ARG A 84 14.48 -13.29 7.81
CA ARG A 84 15.77 -12.66 7.45
C ARG A 84 15.96 -12.55 5.94
N ASP A 85 14.89 -12.10 5.25
CA ASP A 85 14.77 -11.96 3.79
C ASP A 85 14.76 -13.28 2.98
N VAL A 86 14.93 -14.43 3.62
CA VAL A 86 14.76 -15.75 3.00
C VAL A 86 13.27 -16.08 2.93
N VAL A 87 12.73 -16.19 1.72
CA VAL A 87 11.34 -16.64 1.51
C VAL A 87 11.26 -18.14 1.75
N LEU A 88 10.45 -18.55 2.73
CA LEU A 88 10.19 -19.94 3.08
C LEU A 88 8.93 -20.45 2.40
N ILE A 89 7.90 -19.62 2.28
CA ILE A 89 6.63 -19.94 1.64
C ILE A 89 6.22 -18.78 0.75
N ASP A 90 5.74 -19.11 -0.44
CA ASP A 90 5.05 -18.20 -1.36
C ASP A 90 4.01 -19.00 -2.13
N THR A 91 2.75 -18.92 -1.70
CA THR A 91 1.66 -19.75 -2.22
C THR A 91 0.32 -19.03 -2.19
N ALA A 92 -0.65 -19.56 -2.94
CA ALA A 92 -2.01 -19.07 -2.94
C ALA A 92 -3.00 -20.23 -3.08
N ALA A 93 -4.23 -20.05 -2.59
CA ALA A 93 -5.29 -21.04 -2.69
C ALA A 93 -6.67 -20.36 -2.72
N GLY A 94 -7.67 -21.14 -3.16
CA GLY A 94 -9.05 -20.69 -3.28
C GLY A 94 -9.30 -19.79 -4.47
N TYR A 95 -10.30 -18.89 -4.37
CA TYR A 95 -10.79 -18.11 -5.49
C TYR A 95 -10.57 -16.61 -5.28
N ALA A 96 -10.06 -15.95 -6.31
CA ALA A 96 -10.01 -14.49 -6.43
C ALA A 96 -11.41 -13.93 -6.73
N ASP A 97 -12.17 -14.64 -7.55
CA ASP A 97 -13.57 -14.36 -7.85
C ASP A 97 -14.38 -15.66 -7.87
N LEU A 98 -15.31 -15.80 -6.94
CA LEU A 98 -16.19 -16.99 -6.84
C LEU A 98 -17.19 -17.05 -8.01
N SER A 99 -17.61 -15.92 -8.56
CA SER A 99 -18.61 -15.87 -9.62
C SER A 99 -18.07 -16.41 -10.94
N THR A 100 -16.82 -16.13 -11.24
CA THR A 100 -16.11 -16.58 -12.45
C THR A 100 -15.26 -17.83 -12.22
N LYS A 101 -15.14 -18.28 -10.95
CA LYS A 101 -14.23 -19.35 -10.51
C LYS A 101 -12.76 -19.06 -10.80
N GLN A 102 -12.39 -17.78 -10.88
CA GLN A 102 -11.00 -17.38 -11.01
C GLN A 102 -10.23 -17.77 -9.75
N ILE A 103 -9.21 -18.59 -9.88
CA ILE A 103 -8.38 -19.04 -8.75
C ILE A 103 -7.40 -17.94 -8.32
N ASN A 104 -7.05 -17.92 -7.03
CA ASN A 104 -5.98 -17.10 -6.51
C ASN A 104 -4.62 -17.56 -7.02
N SER A 105 -3.75 -16.60 -7.23
CA SER A 105 -2.32 -16.76 -7.51
C SER A 105 -1.48 -15.93 -6.53
N THR A 106 -0.18 -16.09 -6.54
CA THR A 106 0.76 -15.28 -5.76
C THR A 106 0.84 -13.82 -6.24
N SER A 107 0.29 -13.53 -7.43
CA SER A 107 0.11 -12.17 -7.98
C SER A 107 -1.31 -11.63 -7.79
N SER A 108 -2.20 -12.34 -7.11
CA SER A 108 -3.55 -11.86 -6.79
C SER A 108 -3.48 -10.59 -5.96
N LYS A 109 -4.26 -9.58 -6.36
CA LYS A 109 -4.27 -8.23 -5.78
C LYS A 109 -5.42 -8.11 -4.79
N PHE A 110 -5.09 -8.09 -3.51
CA PHE A 110 -6.04 -7.98 -2.42
C PHE A 110 -6.19 -6.53 -1.96
N GLN A 111 -7.42 -6.12 -1.64
CA GLN A 111 -7.66 -4.84 -1.00
C GLN A 111 -7.01 -4.84 0.40
N LEU A 112 -6.13 -3.90 0.64
CA LEU A 112 -5.35 -3.82 1.88
C LEU A 112 -6.09 -3.11 3.01
N ALA A 113 -7.28 -2.56 2.75
CA ALA A 113 -8.03 -1.77 3.72
C ALA A 113 -7.12 -0.73 4.40
N SER A 114 -7.10 -0.69 5.73
CA SER A 114 -6.32 0.30 6.49
C SER A 114 -4.81 0.17 6.43
N ILE A 115 -4.25 -0.92 5.90
CA ILE A 115 -2.81 -0.97 5.60
C ILE A 115 -2.44 0.11 4.56
N SER A 116 -3.39 0.56 3.74
CA SER A 116 -3.21 1.68 2.81
C SER A 116 -2.67 2.94 3.47
N LYS A 117 -3.01 3.18 4.74
CA LYS A 117 -2.55 4.34 5.51
C LYS A 117 -1.03 4.43 5.61
N THR A 118 -0.35 3.30 5.64
CA THR A 118 1.11 3.25 5.71
C THR A 118 1.75 3.79 4.43
N PHE A 119 1.14 3.57 3.26
CA PHE A 119 1.58 4.17 1.99
C PHE A 119 1.32 5.67 1.97
N THR A 120 0.21 6.12 2.54
CA THR A 120 -0.11 7.55 2.67
C THR A 120 0.86 8.27 3.59
N SER A 121 1.23 7.65 4.74
CA SER A 121 2.27 8.19 5.63
C SER A 121 3.58 8.37 4.88
N LEU A 122 4.01 7.38 4.11
CA LEU A 122 5.25 7.48 3.33
C LEU A 122 5.19 8.56 2.27
N ALA A 123 4.06 8.70 1.55
CA ALA A 123 3.87 9.76 0.57
C ALA A 123 3.99 11.17 1.22
N ILE A 124 3.43 11.35 2.41
CA ILE A 124 3.61 12.59 3.19
C ILE A 124 5.07 12.78 3.56
N MET A 125 5.76 11.76 4.08
CA MET A 125 7.17 11.89 4.49
C MET A 125 8.10 12.19 3.32
N GLN A 126 7.87 11.62 2.13
CA GLN A 126 8.60 12.00 0.91
C GLN A 126 8.41 13.48 0.57
N LEU A 127 7.19 14.01 0.73
CA LEU A 127 6.92 15.43 0.51
C LEU A 127 7.51 16.32 1.60
N VAL A 128 7.63 15.82 2.83
CA VAL A 128 8.36 16.51 3.92
C VAL A 128 9.85 16.59 3.58
N GLU A 129 10.49 15.50 3.17
CA GLU A 129 11.89 15.49 2.72
C GLU A 129 12.13 16.42 1.53
N ALA A 130 11.15 16.54 0.64
CA ALA A 130 11.19 17.47 -0.50
C ALA A 130 10.87 18.93 -0.13
N GLY A 131 10.61 19.24 1.14
CA GLY A 131 10.24 20.59 1.62
C GLY A 131 8.88 21.11 1.11
N LYS A 132 8.02 20.23 0.57
CA LYS A 132 6.69 20.58 0.05
C LYS A 132 5.59 20.49 1.10
N VAL A 133 5.80 19.72 2.14
CA VAL A 133 4.90 19.55 3.28
C VAL A 133 5.70 19.77 4.57
N ASN A 134 5.07 20.36 5.57
CA ASN A 134 5.62 20.48 6.91
C ASN A 134 4.65 19.81 7.89
N LEU A 135 5.17 18.96 8.78
CA LEU A 135 4.37 18.20 9.73
C LEU A 135 3.60 19.09 10.71
N ASP A 136 4.13 20.26 11.03
CA ASP A 136 3.56 21.19 12.01
C ASP A 136 2.68 22.28 11.40
N TYR A 137 2.48 22.24 10.06
CA TYR A 137 1.52 23.13 9.40
C TYR A 137 0.09 22.61 9.60
N GLU A 138 -0.82 23.57 9.88
CA GLU A 138 -2.25 23.29 9.95
C GLU A 138 -2.83 23.01 8.55
N ILE A 139 -3.96 22.29 8.51
CA ILE A 139 -4.66 21.96 7.25
C ILE A 139 -4.94 23.24 6.44
N GLN A 140 -5.22 24.38 7.10
CA GLN A 140 -5.53 25.65 6.44
C GLN A 140 -4.41 26.19 5.54
N VAL A 141 -3.18 25.74 5.72
CA VAL A 141 -2.08 26.07 4.79
C VAL A 141 -2.36 25.51 3.39
N TYR A 142 -3.00 24.35 3.33
CA TYR A 142 -3.34 23.66 2.09
C TYR A 142 -4.78 23.97 1.63
N TYR A 143 -5.70 24.10 2.60
CA TYR A 143 -7.14 24.31 2.42
C TYR A 143 -7.61 25.46 3.31
N PRO A 144 -7.49 26.74 2.86
CA PRO A 144 -7.72 27.92 3.71
C PRO A 144 -9.13 28.04 4.30
N LYS A 145 -10.13 27.42 3.65
CA LYS A 145 -11.53 27.44 4.11
C LYS A 145 -11.88 26.28 5.03
N PHE A 146 -10.95 25.34 5.31
CA PHE A 146 -11.22 24.20 6.16
C PHE A 146 -11.62 24.65 7.57
N PRO A 147 -12.80 24.20 8.12
CA PRO A 147 -13.43 24.88 9.26
C PRO A 147 -12.78 24.66 10.62
N TYR A 148 -11.91 23.62 10.77
CA TYR A 148 -11.34 23.26 12.07
C TYR A 148 -9.89 23.72 12.18
N LYS A 149 -9.60 24.59 13.17
CA LYS A 149 -8.26 25.13 13.45
C LYS A 149 -7.45 24.23 14.40
N GLY A 150 -6.14 24.39 14.42
CA GLY A 150 -5.23 23.68 15.31
C GLY A 150 -4.96 22.22 14.92
N ILE A 151 -5.38 21.80 13.73
CA ILE A 151 -5.16 20.44 13.22
C ILE A 151 -3.96 20.47 12.27
N THR A 152 -2.86 19.87 12.69
CA THR A 152 -1.62 19.79 11.91
C THR A 152 -1.53 18.48 11.11
N VAL A 153 -0.62 18.44 10.12
CA VAL A 153 -0.30 17.21 9.40
C VAL A 153 0.17 16.12 10.38
N ARG A 154 0.93 16.47 11.41
CA ARG A 154 1.37 15.58 12.48
C ARG A 154 0.19 14.98 13.24
N SER A 155 -0.79 15.81 13.62
CA SER A 155 -1.97 15.34 14.34
C SER A 155 -2.86 14.42 13.51
N LEU A 156 -2.89 14.62 12.18
CA LEU A 156 -3.55 13.69 11.25
C LEU A 156 -2.84 12.32 11.21
N LEU A 157 -1.50 12.32 11.01
CA LEU A 157 -0.70 11.09 10.94
C LEU A 157 -0.81 10.24 12.22
N SER A 158 -0.87 10.91 13.38
CA SER A 158 -0.94 10.27 14.69
C SER A 158 -2.36 9.98 15.19
N HIS A 159 -3.40 10.19 14.37
CA HIS A 159 -4.80 10.05 14.77
C HIS A 159 -5.20 10.89 16.00
N ARG A 160 -4.70 12.12 16.08
CA ARG A 160 -4.95 13.05 17.19
C ARG A 160 -5.70 14.33 16.76
N SER A 161 -6.28 14.32 15.56
CA SER A 161 -6.98 15.50 15.01
C SER A 161 -8.30 15.85 15.73
N GLY A 162 -8.99 14.84 16.24
CA GLY A 162 -10.36 14.99 16.79
C GLY A 162 -11.45 15.21 15.74
N LEU A 163 -11.15 15.12 14.45
CA LEU A 163 -12.09 15.36 13.35
C LEU A 163 -13.32 14.44 13.39
N PRO A 164 -14.47 14.88 12.86
CA PRO A 164 -15.60 14.01 12.60
C PRO A 164 -15.27 13.00 11.48
N TYR A 165 -15.98 11.86 11.52
CA TYR A 165 -15.84 10.82 10.50
C TYR A 165 -16.59 11.23 9.24
N TYR A 166 -15.89 11.34 8.09
CA TYR A 166 -16.50 11.72 6.82
C TYR A 166 -17.62 10.74 6.41
N GLU A 167 -17.43 9.45 6.68
CA GLU A 167 -18.37 8.38 6.33
C GLU A 167 -19.76 8.60 6.97
N TYR A 168 -19.81 9.15 8.17
CA TYR A 168 -21.08 9.41 8.87
C TYR A 168 -21.59 10.84 8.62
N SER A 169 -20.66 11.80 8.49
CA SER A 169 -21.03 13.20 8.34
C SER A 169 -21.73 13.49 7.01
N PHE A 170 -21.34 12.77 5.95
CA PHE A 170 -21.81 13.04 4.58
C PHE A 170 -22.60 11.88 3.95
N ASP A 171 -22.92 10.83 4.73
CA ASP A 171 -23.58 9.62 4.22
C ASP A 171 -24.91 9.93 3.50
N LYS A 172 -25.72 10.86 4.03
CA LYS A 172 -26.99 11.26 3.40
C LYS A 172 -26.79 11.87 2.02
N ILE A 173 -25.76 12.71 1.85
CA ILE A 173 -25.45 13.36 0.57
C ILE A 173 -25.01 12.31 -0.44
N VAL A 174 -24.05 11.47 -0.07
CA VAL A 174 -23.46 10.44 -0.93
C VAL A 174 -24.49 9.45 -1.42
N ARG A 175 -25.32 8.93 -0.52
CA ARG A 175 -26.36 7.95 -0.87
C ARG A 175 -27.53 8.55 -1.65
N TYR A 176 -27.89 9.79 -1.34
CA TYR A 176 -28.95 10.48 -2.07
C TYR A 176 -28.53 10.80 -3.51
N GLU A 177 -27.33 11.35 -3.67
CA GLU A 177 -26.81 11.73 -4.98
C GLU A 177 -26.24 10.56 -5.77
N LYS A 178 -26.04 9.38 -5.14
CA LYS A 178 -25.39 8.19 -5.73
C LYS A 178 -24.06 8.50 -6.39
N LYS A 179 -23.30 9.41 -5.77
CA LYS A 179 -21.99 9.83 -6.23
C LYS A 179 -20.88 9.00 -5.59
N TYR A 180 -19.77 8.91 -6.29
CA TYR A 180 -18.50 8.35 -5.79
C TYR A 180 -17.51 9.50 -5.59
N PRO A 181 -17.52 10.16 -4.39
CA PRO A 181 -16.76 11.37 -4.16
C PRO A 181 -15.26 11.11 -4.15
N THR A 182 -14.52 12.09 -4.63
CA THR A 182 -13.05 12.15 -4.51
C THR A 182 -12.62 12.75 -3.18
N ASN A 183 -11.33 12.65 -2.83
CA ASN A 183 -10.77 13.32 -1.66
C ASN A 183 -11.00 14.85 -1.71
N GLN A 184 -10.91 15.47 -2.89
CA GLN A 184 -11.13 16.90 -3.05
C GLN A 184 -12.60 17.30 -2.86
N GLU A 185 -13.54 16.44 -3.25
CA GLU A 185 -14.97 16.67 -2.99
C GLU A 185 -15.28 16.52 -1.50
N MET A 186 -14.68 15.55 -0.82
CA MET A 186 -14.79 15.41 0.63
C MET A 186 -14.28 16.68 1.36
N ILE A 187 -13.14 17.25 0.95
CA ILE A 187 -12.64 18.51 1.51
C ILE A 187 -13.66 19.62 1.32
N ARG A 188 -14.20 19.78 0.09
CA ARG A 188 -15.21 20.82 -0.20
C ARG A 188 -16.46 20.66 0.66
N TRP A 189 -16.91 19.45 0.96
CA TRP A 189 -18.04 19.25 1.86
C TRP A 189 -17.79 19.77 3.27
N PHE A 190 -16.57 19.62 3.80
CA PHE A 190 -16.22 20.22 5.08
C PHE A 190 -16.16 21.74 4.98
N GLU A 191 -15.63 22.30 3.88
CA GLU A 191 -15.53 23.74 3.67
C GLU A 191 -16.91 24.42 3.49
N ASP A 192 -17.85 23.74 2.83
CA ASP A 192 -19.18 24.29 2.49
C ASP A 192 -20.25 23.99 3.55
N ALA A 193 -19.96 23.08 4.50
CA ALA A 193 -20.92 22.70 5.54
C ALA A 193 -21.22 23.87 6.50
N ASN A 194 -22.51 24.18 6.67
CA ASN A 194 -22.97 25.24 7.57
C ASN A 194 -24.20 24.80 8.37
N PRO A 195 -24.08 24.56 9.69
CA PRO A 195 -22.81 24.51 10.44
C PRO A 195 -21.95 23.30 10.04
N PRO A 196 -20.63 23.37 10.24
CA PRO A 196 -19.76 22.21 10.01
C PRO A 196 -20.07 21.11 11.01
N PRO A 197 -19.85 19.81 10.65
CA PRO A 197 -20.02 18.70 11.59
C PRO A 197 -19.23 18.92 12.89
N ALA A 198 -19.79 18.51 14.02
CA ALA A 198 -19.13 18.73 15.31
C ALA A 198 -17.80 17.98 15.41
N ILE A 199 -16.75 18.65 15.86
CA ILE A 199 -15.47 18.03 16.21
C ILE A 199 -15.65 17.12 17.43
N HIS A 200 -15.07 15.92 17.41
CA HIS A 200 -15.22 14.97 18.50
C HIS A 200 -14.33 15.31 19.69
N ASN A 201 -13.13 15.82 19.46
CA ASN A 201 -12.13 16.12 20.48
C ASN A 201 -11.29 17.32 20.08
N ARG A 202 -10.64 17.95 21.07
CA ARG A 202 -9.62 18.96 20.79
C ARG A 202 -8.45 18.33 20.05
N PRO A 203 -7.87 19.00 19.04
CA PRO A 203 -6.64 18.56 18.40
C PRO A 203 -5.55 18.27 19.43
N ASP A 204 -4.77 17.24 19.18
CA ASP A 204 -3.67 16.73 20.00
C ASP A 204 -4.00 16.31 21.45
N HIS A 205 -5.29 16.29 21.83
CA HIS A 205 -5.66 15.93 23.20
C HIS A 205 -5.45 14.44 23.48
N TYR A 206 -5.96 13.55 22.63
CA TYR A 206 -5.72 12.11 22.74
C TYR A 206 -5.88 11.37 21.39
N PHE A 207 -5.41 10.13 21.35
CA PHE A 207 -5.54 9.26 20.18
C PHE A 207 -7.00 8.85 19.96
N ALA A 208 -7.50 9.06 18.74
CA ALA A 208 -8.78 8.56 18.26
C ALA A 208 -8.65 8.15 16.80
N TYR A 209 -8.59 6.84 16.53
CA TYR A 209 -8.48 6.32 15.17
C TYR A 209 -9.59 6.87 14.28
N ASN A 210 -9.21 7.47 13.14
CA ASN A 210 -10.15 8.15 12.27
C ASN A 210 -9.70 8.11 10.80
N ASN A 211 -10.56 7.61 9.91
CA ASN A 211 -10.28 7.53 8.47
C ASN A 211 -10.18 8.91 7.82
N THR A 212 -10.95 9.90 8.29
CA THR A 212 -10.91 11.28 7.78
C THR A 212 -9.49 11.84 7.77
N ASN A 213 -8.67 11.48 8.76
CA ASN A 213 -7.29 11.94 8.84
C ASN A 213 -6.50 11.55 7.57
N PHE A 214 -6.58 10.31 7.17
CA PHE A 214 -5.80 9.78 6.06
C PHE A 214 -6.39 10.12 4.70
N ALA A 215 -7.71 10.33 4.62
CA ALA A 215 -8.34 10.90 3.44
C ALA A 215 -7.88 12.36 3.20
N ILE A 216 -7.75 13.16 4.28
CA ILE A 216 -7.19 14.52 4.20
C ILE A 216 -5.70 14.49 3.84
N LEU A 217 -4.91 13.58 4.44
CA LEU A 217 -3.49 13.43 4.09
C LEU A 217 -3.30 13.11 2.61
N ALA A 218 -4.13 12.23 2.03
CA ALA A 218 -4.10 11.97 0.60
C ALA A 218 -4.46 13.23 -0.22
N ALA A 219 -5.46 14.01 0.20
CA ALA A 219 -5.79 15.29 -0.44
C ALA A 219 -4.64 16.30 -0.35
N ILE A 220 -3.89 16.33 0.77
CA ILE A 220 -2.68 17.16 0.92
C ILE A 220 -1.59 16.69 -0.05
N VAL A 221 -1.39 15.37 -0.23
CA VAL A 221 -0.46 14.84 -1.24
C VAL A 221 -0.83 15.36 -2.62
N GLU A 222 -2.11 15.26 -3.03
CA GLU A 222 -2.60 15.75 -4.32
C GLU A 222 -2.31 17.25 -4.51
N LYS A 223 -2.58 18.03 -3.47
CA LYS A 223 -2.34 19.48 -3.48
C LYS A 223 -0.86 19.82 -3.62
N ALA A 224 0.00 19.13 -2.87
CA ALA A 224 1.45 19.38 -2.83
C ALA A 224 2.18 18.92 -4.11
N CYS A 225 1.70 17.85 -4.77
CA CYS A 225 2.29 17.38 -6.03
C CYS A 225 1.62 17.95 -7.29
N ASN A 226 0.45 18.54 -7.17
CA ASN A 226 -0.43 18.89 -8.30
C ASN A 226 -0.71 17.68 -9.20
N CYS A 227 -0.98 16.52 -8.60
CA CYS A 227 -1.24 15.27 -9.29
C CYS A 227 -2.31 14.46 -8.52
N GLN A 228 -2.84 13.38 -9.09
CA GLN A 228 -3.73 12.48 -8.35
C GLN A 228 -2.93 11.63 -7.36
N PHE A 229 -3.54 11.27 -6.22
CA PHE A 229 -2.89 10.47 -5.19
C PHE A 229 -2.38 9.11 -5.71
N GLN A 230 -3.18 8.42 -6.53
CA GLN A 230 -2.79 7.15 -7.14
C GLN A 230 -1.56 7.27 -8.05
N ASP A 231 -1.44 8.37 -8.81
CA ASP A 231 -0.31 8.60 -9.69
C ASP A 231 0.96 8.90 -8.89
N TYR A 232 0.81 9.65 -7.77
CA TYR A 232 1.91 9.90 -6.85
C TYR A 232 2.45 8.61 -6.24
N VAL A 233 1.57 7.78 -5.67
CA VAL A 233 1.94 6.53 -5.00
C VAL A 233 2.55 5.55 -6.01
N LYS A 234 1.96 5.45 -7.22
CA LYS A 234 2.53 4.62 -8.27
C LYS A 234 3.96 5.03 -8.60
N LYS A 235 4.17 6.30 -8.95
CA LYS A 235 5.45 6.82 -9.41
C LYS A 235 6.54 6.82 -8.33
N ASN A 236 6.18 7.14 -7.08
CA ASN A 236 7.17 7.41 -6.03
C ASN A 236 7.31 6.26 -5.02
N ILE A 237 6.39 5.28 -5.01
CA ILE A 237 6.45 4.12 -4.11
C ILE A 237 6.44 2.81 -4.89
N PHE A 238 5.43 2.54 -5.73
CA PHE A 238 5.30 1.24 -6.38
C PHE A 238 6.38 1.00 -7.43
N ASP A 239 6.60 1.94 -8.34
CA ASP A 239 7.59 1.79 -9.42
C ASP A 239 9.03 1.67 -8.87
N PRO A 240 9.50 2.50 -7.90
CA PRO A 240 10.83 2.36 -7.31
C PRO A 240 11.07 1.04 -6.56
N LEU A 241 10.00 0.41 -6.06
CA LEU A 241 10.04 -0.87 -5.35
C LEU A 241 9.69 -2.05 -6.26
N ASP A 242 9.49 -1.84 -7.56
CA ASP A 242 9.05 -2.87 -8.53
C ASP A 242 7.77 -3.61 -8.09
N MET A 243 6.82 -2.88 -7.49
CA MET A 243 5.53 -3.40 -7.00
C MET A 243 4.51 -3.44 -8.14
N LYS A 244 4.69 -4.34 -9.11
CA LYS A 244 3.89 -4.43 -10.35
C LYS A 244 2.46 -4.94 -10.14
N ASP A 245 2.24 -5.65 -9.03
CA ASP A 245 0.93 -6.16 -8.63
C ASP A 245 0.23 -5.24 -7.61
N SER A 246 0.58 -3.95 -7.63
CA SER A 246 0.00 -2.96 -6.70
C SER A 246 -0.60 -1.79 -7.45
N PHE A 247 -1.74 -1.30 -6.95
CA PHE A 247 -2.38 -0.10 -7.46
C PHE A 247 -3.21 0.57 -6.36
N VAL A 248 -3.50 1.85 -6.54
CA VAL A 248 -4.51 2.55 -5.73
C VAL A 248 -5.81 2.57 -6.52
N GLN A 249 -6.91 2.23 -5.87
CA GLN A 249 -8.24 2.25 -6.48
C GLN A 249 -8.60 3.66 -6.96
N SER A 250 -9.28 3.73 -8.09
CA SER A 250 -9.88 4.95 -8.61
C SER A 250 -11.14 4.57 -9.36
N GLN A 251 -12.04 5.53 -9.59
CA GLN A 251 -13.23 5.31 -10.40
C GLN A 251 -12.89 4.71 -11.77
N LYS A 252 -11.76 5.14 -12.36
CA LYS A 252 -11.27 4.59 -13.62
C LYS A 252 -10.93 3.09 -13.52
N ASN A 253 -10.31 2.67 -12.42
CA ASN A 253 -9.91 1.26 -12.21
C ASN A 253 -11.10 0.36 -11.90
N ASP A 254 -12.21 0.91 -11.38
CA ASP A 254 -13.40 0.10 -11.09
C ASP A 254 -14.22 -0.21 -12.35
N THR A 255 -14.15 0.66 -13.35
CA THR A 255 -14.80 0.44 -14.65
C THR A 255 -13.94 -0.38 -15.62
N LEU A 256 -12.64 -0.53 -15.34
CA LEU A 256 -11.70 -1.32 -16.13
C LEU A 256 -11.40 -2.64 -15.44
N TYR A 257 -11.28 -3.70 -16.23
CA TYR A 257 -10.78 -4.97 -15.76
C TYR A 257 -9.33 -4.79 -15.23
N VAL A 258 -9.13 -5.12 -13.96
CA VAL A 258 -7.78 -5.17 -13.35
C VAL A 258 -7.41 -6.64 -13.20
N GLU A 259 -6.41 -7.06 -13.96
CA GLU A 259 -5.93 -8.44 -13.95
C GLU A 259 -5.53 -8.88 -12.54
N ASN A 260 -5.92 -10.09 -12.16
CA ASN A 260 -5.67 -10.69 -10.84
C ASN A 260 -6.24 -9.91 -9.64
N ARG A 261 -7.18 -8.98 -9.84
CA ARG A 261 -7.91 -8.34 -8.74
C ARG A 261 -8.79 -9.36 -8.04
N THR A 262 -8.76 -9.36 -6.72
CA THR A 262 -9.68 -10.15 -5.90
C THR A 262 -10.92 -9.35 -5.53
N TYR A 263 -11.98 -10.07 -5.18
CA TYR A 263 -13.25 -9.47 -4.76
C TYR A 263 -13.64 -9.98 -3.37
N GLY A 264 -14.25 -9.09 -2.56
CA GLY A 264 -14.84 -9.45 -1.30
C GLY A 264 -16.18 -10.17 -1.49
N TYR A 265 -16.47 -11.13 -0.59
CA TYR A 265 -17.73 -11.86 -0.56
C TYR A 265 -18.28 -11.90 0.85
N GLN A 266 -19.60 -11.75 0.97
CA GLN A 266 -20.32 -11.94 2.21
C GLN A 266 -21.52 -12.85 1.96
N TYR A 267 -21.62 -13.94 2.71
CA TYR A 267 -22.68 -14.94 2.54
C TYR A 267 -22.80 -15.46 1.08
N GLY A 268 -21.67 -15.66 0.40
CA GLY A 268 -21.61 -16.12 -0.99
C GLY A 268 -21.96 -15.06 -2.05
N ARG A 269 -22.27 -13.84 -1.67
CA ARG A 269 -22.57 -12.73 -2.58
C ARG A 269 -21.36 -11.81 -2.70
N LYS A 270 -21.01 -11.43 -3.93
CA LYS A 270 -19.97 -10.45 -4.22
C LYS A 270 -20.35 -9.10 -3.60
N LEU A 271 -19.44 -8.51 -2.85
CA LEU A 271 -19.63 -7.16 -2.30
C LEU A 271 -19.59 -6.14 -3.44
N PRO A 272 -20.56 -5.21 -3.49
CA PRO A 272 -20.52 -4.12 -4.45
C PRO A 272 -19.38 -3.14 -4.11
N PHE A 273 -19.05 -2.31 -5.08
CA PHE A 273 -18.24 -1.13 -4.88
C PHE A 273 -18.97 -0.17 -3.94
N ASP A 274 -18.33 0.25 -2.85
CA ASP A 274 -18.91 1.21 -1.92
C ASP A 274 -18.78 2.65 -2.46
N PHE A 275 -19.78 3.48 -2.17
CA PHE A 275 -19.77 4.88 -2.60
C PHE A 275 -18.51 5.65 -2.15
N TYR A 276 -17.93 5.28 -1.01
CA TYR A 276 -16.73 5.91 -0.48
C TYR A 276 -15.41 5.30 -0.98
N ASP A 277 -15.45 4.29 -1.84
CA ASP A 277 -14.23 3.61 -2.28
C ASP A 277 -13.35 4.48 -3.21
N ASN A 278 -13.90 5.58 -3.72
CA ASN A 278 -13.13 6.56 -4.48
C ASN A 278 -12.44 7.64 -3.61
N ILE A 279 -12.76 7.69 -2.30
CA ILE A 279 -11.96 8.41 -1.29
C ILE A 279 -10.85 7.45 -0.88
N VAL A 280 -9.61 7.86 -1.12
CA VAL A 280 -8.42 7.03 -0.94
C VAL A 280 -7.47 7.60 0.11
N GLY A 281 -6.44 6.83 0.48
CA GLY A 281 -5.44 7.22 1.48
C GLY A 281 -5.70 6.60 2.84
N ASP A 282 -6.93 6.57 3.31
CA ASP A 282 -7.37 5.80 4.46
C ASP A 282 -7.55 4.31 4.12
N LYS A 283 -7.83 4.04 2.86
CA LYS A 283 -8.00 2.74 2.20
C LYS A 283 -7.66 2.88 0.71
N GLY A 284 -7.95 1.86 -0.09
CA GLY A 284 -7.92 1.93 -1.55
C GLY A 284 -6.66 1.35 -2.19
N VAL A 285 -5.62 0.97 -1.42
CA VAL A 285 -4.48 0.23 -1.98
C VAL A 285 -4.84 -1.24 -2.14
N PHE A 286 -4.53 -1.77 -3.32
CA PHE A 286 -4.53 -3.20 -3.64
C PHE A 286 -3.09 -3.66 -3.87
N SER A 287 -2.74 -4.85 -3.39
CA SER A 287 -1.40 -5.41 -3.57
C SER A 287 -1.39 -6.93 -3.46
N SER A 288 -0.33 -7.54 -3.93
CA SER A 288 -0.03 -8.96 -3.72
C SER A 288 0.85 -9.17 -2.49
N SER A 289 0.89 -10.39 -1.96
CA SER A 289 1.81 -10.75 -0.87
C SER A 289 3.28 -10.55 -1.26
N ARG A 290 3.63 -10.77 -2.52
CA ARG A 290 4.97 -10.53 -3.06
C ARG A 290 5.35 -9.05 -3.05
N ASP A 291 4.44 -8.19 -3.49
CA ASP A 291 4.70 -6.75 -3.50
C ASP A 291 4.75 -6.16 -2.09
N LEU A 292 3.93 -6.66 -1.16
CA LEU A 292 4.05 -6.30 0.26
C LEU A 292 5.40 -6.71 0.86
N PHE A 293 5.98 -7.82 0.40
CA PHE A 293 7.33 -8.20 0.82
C PHE A 293 8.39 -7.24 0.25
N LYS A 294 8.28 -6.82 -1.02
CA LYS A 294 9.14 -5.77 -1.61
C LYS A 294 9.00 -4.45 -0.86
N TRP A 295 7.77 -4.08 -0.50
CA TRP A 295 7.50 -2.89 0.31
C TRP A 295 8.17 -2.96 1.68
N TYR A 296 8.05 -4.09 2.40
CA TYR A 296 8.77 -4.32 3.65
C TYR A 296 10.30 -4.16 3.47
N GLN A 297 10.88 -4.77 2.42
CA GLN A 297 12.30 -4.64 2.12
C GLN A 297 12.68 -3.19 1.78
N GLY A 298 11.83 -2.48 1.07
CA GLY A 298 12.01 -1.06 0.76
C GLY A 298 12.08 -0.18 2.00
N LEU A 299 11.21 -0.42 2.99
CA LEU A 299 11.24 0.26 4.28
C LEU A 299 12.48 -0.11 5.08
N LYS A 300 12.73 -1.40 5.27
CA LYS A 300 13.89 -1.91 6.02
C LYS A 300 15.22 -1.31 5.53
N ASN A 301 15.35 -1.10 4.23
CA ASN A 301 16.56 -0.61 3.59
C ASN A 301 16.51 0.91 3.30
N ALA A 302 15.51 1.63 3.80
CA ALA A 302 15.32 3.07 3.60
C ALA A 302 15.42 3.51 2.11
N LYS A 303 14.81 2.72 1.19
CA LYS A 303 14.93 2.98 -0.26
C LYS A 303 14.06 4.14 -0.75
N ILE A 304 12.95 4.43 -0.06
CA ILE A 304 11.92 5.39 -0.52
C ILE A 304 11.74 6.58 0.40
N VAL A 305 12.23 6.50 1.61
CA VAL A 305 12.35 7.60 2.59
C VAL A 305 13.59 7.36 3.44
N SER A 306 14.12 8.40 4.07
CA SER A 306 15.28 8.31 4.96
C SER A 306 14.98 7.50 6.23
N LYS A 307 16.03 7.06 6.92
CA LYS A 307 15.90 6.42 8.23
C LYS A 307 15.35 7.35 9.29
N GLU A 308 15.63 8.63 9.17
CA GLU A 308 15.12 9.70 10.02
C GLU A 308 13.60 9.82 9.86
N SER A 309 13.12 9.88 8.63
CA SER A 309 11.68 9.89 8.32
C SER A 309 10.95 8.64 8.81
N LEU A 310 11.59 7.46 8.71
CA LEU A 310 11.01 6.21 9.22
C LEU A 310 10.90 6.17 10.76
N LYS A 311 11.70 6.95 11.49
CA LYS A 311 11.58 7.05 12.95
C LYS A 311 10.50 8.01 13.39
N GLU A 312 10.13 8.94 12.52
CA GLU A 312 9.11 9.97 12.78
C GLU A 312 7.69 9.41 12.65
N ILE A 313 7.50 8.37 11.85
CA ILE A 313 6.23 7.68 11.65
C ILE A 313 6.20 6.35 12.39
#